data_904909d15132f0f8b82122f32ed8b610
#
_entry.id   904909d15132f0f8b82122f32ed8b610
#
_cell.length_a   1.000
_cell.length_b   1.000
_cell.length_c   1.000
_cell.angle_alpha   90.00
_cell.angle_beta   90.00
_cell.angle_gamma   90.00
#
_symmetry.space_group_name_H-M   'P 1'
#
loop_
_entity.id
_entity.type
_entity.pdbx_description
1 polymer ?
#
loop_
_entity_poly.entity_id
_entity_poly.type
_entity_poly.pdbx_seq_one_letter_code
_entity_poly.pdbx_strand_id
1 'polypeptide(L)'
;MPILLHRPSNRRDFLKTTTLGGAALILAAGRSAAATDAGASEFHLALLSDTHIPADRTEVYRDFNPCNNLDRVVPQVIAARPEGVVLCGDAARLEGKLEDYRQLRAQIEPLAAAAPVFIGLGNHDDRASFRKVFTSPAGTLAAIDGKHVTVIEHPGVRVVVLDSLLYPNRVAGLLGKAQRAWLTSSLPTLADRPLVFFVHHTLGEGDGDLLDADRLFTIVRPHRHVKAIFYGHSHVWELGERDRLQLINLPALGYNFRDQDPIGWVDARFRSDGVSLTLRAVGGNRTDDGKTFDVRWI
;
A
#
# COMPACT_ATOMS: atom_id res chain seq x y z
N MET A 1 16.57 -53.54 -20.80
CA MET A 1 17.29 -52.94 -19.68
C MET A 1 16.28 -52.54 -18.63
N PRO A 2 16.41 -53.00 -17.38
CA PRO A 2 15.31 -52.95 -16.40
C PRO A 2 15.26 -51.67 -15.62
N ILE A 3 14.02 -51.25 -15.38
CA ILE A 3 13.62 -50.10 -14.55
C ILE A 3 13.70 -50.55 -13.08
N LEU A 4 14.47 -49.81 -12.25
CA LEU A 4 14.54 -50.00 -10.81
C LEU A 4 13.45 -49.18 -10.12
N LEU A 5 12.46 -49.91 -9.58
CA LEU A 5 11.42 -49.39 -8.71
C LEU A 5 11.96 -49.21 -7.28
N HIS A 6 11.93 -48.01 -6.74
CA HIS A 6 12.22 -47.74 -5.34
C HIS A 6 10.98 -48.03 -4.48
N ARG A 7 11.14 -48.91 -3.46
CA ARG A 7 10.10 -49.22 -2.46
C ARG A 7 10.03 -48.15 -1.35
N PRO A 8 8.87 -47.81 -0.83
CA PRO A 8 8.77 -46.93 0.31
C PRO A 8 9.09 -47.67 1.61
N SER A 9 9.89 -47.05 2.49
CA SER A 9 10.24 -47.54 3.82
C SER A 9 9.09 -47.39 4.81
N ASN A 10 8.86 -48.43 5.59
CA ASN A 10 7.74 -48.62 6.48
C ASN A 10 8.05 -48.02 7.87
N ARG A 11 7.05 -47.40 8.52
CA ARG A 11 7.12 -46.67 9.80
C ARG A 11 7.40 -47.55 11.05
N ARG A 12 7.81 -48.80 10.90
CA ARG A 12 8.00 -49.76 12.02
C ARG A 12 9.43 -49.98 12.48
N ASP A 13 10.44 -49.43 11.84
CA ASP A 13 11.84 -49.70 12.18
C ASP A 13 12.52 -48.64 13.03
N PHE A 14 11.77 -47.67 13.58
CA PHE A 14 12.32 -46.59 14.42
C PHE A 14 12.21 -46.86 15.94
N LEU A 15 11.74 -48.01 16.38
CA LEU A 15 11.53 -48.31 17.80
C LEU A 15 12.26 -49.60 18.26
N LYS A 16 13.59 -49.62 18.19
CA LYS A 16 14.37 -50.61 18.95
C LYS A 16 15.81 -50.12 19.11
N THR A 17 16.02 -49.21 20.06
CA THR A 17 17.27 -49.15 20.85
C THR A 17 17.08 -48.14 21.99
N THR A 18 16.62 -48.67 23.12
CA THR A 18 16.81 -48.04 24.41
C THR A 18 17.00 -49.13 25.43
N THR A 19 18.18 -49.20 26.05
CA THR A 19 18.23 -49.54 27.49
C THR A 19 19.61 -49.18 28.06
N LEU A 20 19.52 -48.60 29.27
CA LEU A 20 20.47 -48.58 30.40
C LEU A 20 21.47 -47.43 30.52
N GLY A 21 21.21 -46.63 31.52
CA GLY A 21 22.26 -46.15 32.42
C GLY A 21 22.14 -44.70 32.96
N GLY A 22 21.77 -44.57 34.24
CA GLY A 22 22.29 -43.49 35.04
C GLY A 22 21.33 -42.36 35.42
N ALA A 23 20.77 -42.46 36.62
CA ALA A 23 20.10 -41.36 37.30
C ALA A 23 21.10 -40.28 37.71
N ALA A 24 20.89 -39.02 37.29
CA ALA A 24 21.44 -37.84 37.90
C ALA A 24 20.34 -36.81 38.03
N LEU A 25 19.89 -36.56 39.26
CA LEU A 25 19.04 -35.42 39.59
C LEU A 25 19.85 -34.13 39.39
N ILE A 26 19.47 -33.36 38.39
CA ILE A 26 19.85 -31.96 38.27
C ILE A 26 18.61 -31.11 38.49
N LEU A 27 18.54 -30.43 39.63
CA LEU A 27 17.63 -29.33 39.88
C LEU A 27 17.92 -28.21 38.86
N ALA A 28 17.21 -28.21 37.75
CA ALA A 28 17.20 -27.08 36.84
C ALA A 28 16.17 -26.08 37.35
N ALA A 29 16.65 -24.97 37.92
CA ALA A 29 15.87 -23.78 38.20
C ALA A 29 15.11 -23.39 36.93
N GLY A 30 13.78 -23.33 37.02
CA GLY A 30 12.89 -22.89 35.94
C GLY A 30 13.24 -21.47 35.52
N ARG A 31 14.04 -21.34 34.47
CA ARG A 31 14.00 -20.15 33.64
C ARG A 31 12.73 -20.30 32.81
N SER A 32 11.67 -19.61 33.23
CA SER A 32 10.59 -19.25 32.36
C SER A 32 11.23 -18.57 31.15
N ALA A 33 11.41 -19.29 30.07
CA ALA A 33 11.64 -18.67 28.78
C ALA A 33 10.36 -17.87 28.53
N ALA A 34 10.43 -16.55 28.76
CA ALA A 34 9.48 -15.64 28.17
C ALA A 34 9.45 -16.05 26.69
N ALA A 35 8.29 -16.48 26.21
CA ALA A 35 8.05 -16.64 24.80
C ALA A 35 8.49 -15.30 24.19
N THR A 36 9.62 -15.27 23.51
CA THR A 36 9.97 -14.18 22.64
C THR A 36 8.83 -14.17 21.63
N ASP A 37 7.97 -13.17 21.79
CA ASP A 37 7.02 -12.76 20.77
C ASP A 37 7.78 -12.85 19.44
N ALA A 38 7.45 -13.82 18.59
CA ALA A 38 8.02 -13.93 17.27
C ALA A 38 7.59 -12.66 16.57
N GLY A 39 8.48 -11.67 16.54
CA GLY A 39 8.19 -10.32 16.15
C GLY A 39 7.42 -10.34 14.85
N ALA A 40 6.15 -9.93 14.91
CA ALA A 40 5.34 -9.76 13.73
C ALA A 40 6.15 -8.90 12.78
N SER A 41 6.51 -9.45 11.60
CA SER A 41 7.41 -8.79 10.67
C SER A 41 6.82 -7.44 10.30
N GLU A 42 7.54 -6.36 10.62
CA GLU A 42 7.19 -5.01 10.21
C GLU A 42 7.22 -4.95 8.69
N PHE A 43 6.23 -4.31 8.06
CA PHE A 43 6.21 -4.04 6.64
C PHE A 43 6.48 -2.57 6.38
N HIS A 44 7.63 -2.29 5.82
CA HIS A 44 8.10 -0.94 5.55
C HIS A 44 7.73 -0.51 4.13
N LEU A 45 6.84 0.48 4.00
CA LEU A 45 6.42 1.06 2.73
C LEU A 45 6.75 2.55 2.66
N ALA A 46 7.12 3.02 1.47
CA ALA A 46 7.07 4.44 1.14
C ALA A 46 5.71 4.73 0.47
N LEU A 47 4.98 5.71 0.99
CA LEU A 47 3.67 6.10 0.49
C LEU A 47 3.76 7.44 -0.22
N LEU A 48 3.42 7.45 -1.50
CA LEU A 48 3.32 8.62 -2.36
C LEU A 48 1.88 8.76 -2.83
N SER A 49 1.43 9.98 -3.12
CA SER A 49 0.13 10.27 -3.72
C SER A 49 0.23 11.50 -4.61
N ASP A 50 -0.68 11.60 -5.57
CA ASP A 50 -0.90 12.84 -6.32
C ASP A 50 0.39 13.43 -6.90
N THR A 51 1.13 12.59 -7.64
CA THR A 51 2.41 12.99 -8.22
C THR A 51 2.27 13.92 -9.41
N HIS A 52 1.16 13.82 -10.16
CA HIS A 52 0.80 14.68 -11.29
C HIS A 52 1.92 14.93 -12.29
N ILE A 53 2.65 13.88 -12.66
CA ILE A 53 3.82 14.01 -13.54
C ILE A 53 3.41 14.35 -14.95
N PRO A 54 3.83 15.53 -15.48
CA PRO A 54 3.64 15.92 -16.87
C PRO A 54 4.71 15.32 -17.78
N ALA A 55 4.41 15.22 -19.08
CA ALA A 55 5.38 14.89 -20.10
C ALA A 55 6.48 15.96 -20.22
N ASP A 56 6.09 17.23 -20.09
CA ASP A 56 7.02 18.36 -20.05
C ASP A 56 7.55 18.57 -18.64
N ARG A 57 8.81 18.23 -18.40
CA ARG A 57 9.48 18.38 -17.10
C ARG A 57 9.58 19.85 -16.62
N THR A 58 9.38 20.83 -17.49
CA THR A 58 9.45 22.25 -17.13
C THR A 58 8.10 22.78 -16.64
N GLU A 59 7.02 22.01 -16.75
CA GLU A 59 5.69 22.43 -16.35
C GLU A 59 5.63 22.75 -14.85
N VAL A 60 5.09 23.92 -14.55
CA VAL A 60 4.87 24.42 -13.19
C VAL A 60 3.37 24.64 -12.99
N TYR A 61 2.86 24.21 -11.85
CA TYR A 61 1.48 24.45 -11.45
C TYR A 61 1.43 24.86 -9.98
N ARG A 62 0.74 25.97 -9.66
CA ARG A 62 0.64 26.51 -8.29
C ARG A 62 2.02 26.71 -7.63
N ASP A 63 2.97 27.22 -8.40
CA ASP A 63 4.37 27.44 -7.98
C ASP A 63 5.21 26.18 -7.69
N PHE A 64 4.68 24.99 -7.99
CA PHE A 64 5.39 23.74 -7.86
C PHE A 64 5.69 23.13 -9.22
N ASN A 65 6.87 22.50 -9.34
CA ASN A 65 7.21 21.62 -10.45
C ASN A 65 7.15 20.17 -9.97
N PRO A 66 6.14 19.39 -10.39
CA PRO A 66 5.95 18.00 -9.93
C PRO A 66 7.15 17.09 -10.21
N CYS A 67 7.80 17.25 -11.39
CA CYS A 67 8.99 16.47 -11.71
C CYS A 67 10.15 16.77 -10.76
N ASN A 68 10.40 18.03 -10.43
CA ASN A 68 11.45 18.41 -9.48
C ASN A 68 11.14 17.90 -8.06
N ASN A 69 9.87 17.87 -7.65
CA ASN A 69 9.48 17.31 -6.37
C ASN A 69 9.77 15.80 -6.33
N LEU A 70 9.39 15.06 -7.37
CA LEU A 70 9.67 13.62 -7.47
C LEU A 70 11.18 13.35 -7.50
N ASP A 71 11.99 14.15 -8.22
CA ASP A 71 13.44 14.03 -8.25
C ASP A 71 14.09 14.21 -6.86
N ARG A 72 13.49 15.04 -5.99
CA ARG A 72 13.94 15.21 -4.59
C ARG A 72 13.54 14.02 -3.71
N VAL A 73 12.38 13.40 -3.98
CA VAL A 73 11.84 12.30 -3.17
C VAL A 73 12.48 10.97 -3.50
N VAL A 74 12.74 10.68 -4.77
CA VAL A 74 13.34 9.40 -5.22
C VAL A 74 14.59 9.01 -4.40
N PRO A 75 15.63 9.86 -4.25
CA PRO A 75 16.80 9.49 -3.46
C PRO A 75 16.49 9.32 -1.95
N GLN A 76 15.52 10.06 -1.40
CA GLN A 76 15.12 9.91 0.00
C GLN A 76 14.45 8.55 0.26
N VAL A 77 13.55 8.12 -0.64
CA VAL A 77 12.89 6.83 -0.57
C VAL A 77 13.90 5.69 -0.70
N ILE A 78 14.84 5.78 -1.67
CA ILE A 78 15.91 4.79 -1.83
C ILE A 78 16.77 4.69 -0.55
N ALA A 79 17.12 5.83 0.06
CA ALA A 79 17.90 5.87 1.30
C ALA A 79 17.15 5.26 2.50
N ALA A 80 15.82 5.40 2.55
CA ALA A 80 14.97 4.79 3.56
C ALA A 80 14.88 3.26 3.43
N ARG A 81 15.18 2.69 2.27
CA ARG A 81 15.17 1.24 1.97
C ARG A 81 13.84 0.56 2.31
N PRO A 82 12.70 1.03 1.79
CA PRO A 82 11.43 0.35 2.01
C PRO A 82 11.40 -1.00 1.28
N GLU A 83 10.52 -1.89 1.73
CA GLU A 83 10.22 -3.16 1.06
C GLU A 83 9.31 -2.98 -0.16
N GLY A 84 8.68 -1.81 -0.28
CA GLY A 84 7.84 -1.44 -1.42
C GLY A 84 7.46 0.04 -1.40
N VAL A 85 6.98 0.51 -2.53
CA VAL A 85 6.48 1.88 -2.72
C VAL A 85 5.04 1.80 -3.19
N VAL A 86 4.12 2.51 -2.54
CA VAL A 86 2.73 2.68 -3.01
C VAL A 86 2.54 4.10 -3.50
N LEU A 87 2.10 4.27 -4.75
CA LEU A 87 1.63 5.53 -5.31
C LEU A 87 0.10 5.48 -5.37
N CYS A 88 -0.58 6.30 -4.58
CA CYS A 88 -2.03 6.25 -4.34
C CYS A 88 -2.84 7.05 -5.38
N GLY A 89 -2.52 6.93 -6.68
CA GLY A 89 -3.26 7.57 -7.77
C GLY A 89 -2.78 8.98 -8.14
N ASP A 90 -3.40 9.53 -9.17
CA ASP A 90 -3.02 10.76 -9.86
C ASP A 90 -1.53 10.76 -10.21
N ALA A 91 -1.15 9.67 -10.88
CA ALA A 91 0.21 9.45 -11.33
C ALA A 91 0.58 10.38 -12.50
N ALA A 92 -0.34 10.53 -13.47
CA ALA A 92 -0.21 11.42 -14.61
C ALA A 92 -0.73 12.83 -14.30
N ARG A 93 -0.35 13.78 -15.15
CA ARG A 93 -0.60 15.22 -14.93
C ARG A 93 -2.08 15.59 -14.85
N LEU A 94 -2.89 15.16 -15.83
CA LEU A 94 -4.28 15.62 -15.94
C LEU A 94 -5.22 14.61 -16.63
N GLU A 95 -4.84 14.06 -17.77
CA GLU A 95 -5.69 13.23 -18.64
C GLU A 95 -5.15 11.80 -18.83
N GLY A 96 -4.10 11.42 -18.12
CA GLY A 96 -3.47 10.12 -18.26
C GLY A 96 -2.82 9.92 -19.62
N LYS A 97 -2.13 10.93 -20.15
CA LYS A 97 -1.44 10.84 -21.45
C LYS A 97 -0.32 9.81 -21.40
N LEU A 98 -0.10 9.16 -22.51
CA LEU A 98 0.96 8.13 -22.62
C LEU A 98 2.35 8.69 -22.28
N GLU A 99 2.59 9.91 -22.69
CA GLU A 99 3.85 10.62 -22.47
C GLU A 99 4.08 10.98 -21.01
N ASP A 100 3.01 11.30 -20.25
CA ASP A 100 3.07 11.54 -18.80
C ASP A 100 3.57 10.27 -18.08
N TYR A 101 3.00 9.11 -18.43
CA TYR A 101 3.43 7.83 -17.86
C TYR A 101 4.83 7.41 -18.26
N ARG A 102 5.27 7.74 -19.49
CA ARG A 102 6.65 7.51 -19.91
C ARG A 102 7.63 8.34 -19.09
N GLN A 103 7.26 9.62 -18.84
CA GLN A 103 8.04 10.50 -17.98
C GLN A 103 8.08 10.01 -16.54
N LEU A 104 6.93 9.65 -15.96
CA LEU A 104 6.85 9.04 -14.63
C LEU A 104 7.73 7.80 -14.53
N ARG A 105 7.60 6.86 -15.48
CA ARG A 105 8.39 5.62 -15.50
C ARG A 105 9.88 5.88 -15.48
N ALA A 106 10.36 6.85 -16.29
CA ALA A 106 11.77 7.21 -16.33
C ALA A 106 12.26 7.78 -14.98
N GLN A 107 11.43 8.60 -14.31
CA GLN A 107 11.81 9.17 -13.01
C GLN A 107 11.81 8.16 -11.86
N ILE A 108 10.87 7.19 -11.87
CA ILE A 108 10.80 6.16 -10.82
C ILE A 108 11.63 4.90 -11.13
N GLU A 109 12.32 4.83 -12.27
CA GLU A 109 13.17 3.68 -12.61
C GLU A 109 14.18 3.32 -11.50
N PRO A 110 14.87 4.29 -10.86
CA PRO A 110 15.75 3.97 -9.73
C PRO A 110 15.02 3.40 -8.51
N LEU A 111 13.77 3.82 -8.24
CA LEU A 111 12.93 3.23 -7.20
C LEU A 111 12.56 1.80 -7.55
N ALA A 112 12.10 1.57 -8.79
CA ALA A 112 11.68 0.24 -9.26
C ALA A 112 12.85 -0.77 -9.31
N ALA A 113 14.08 -0.28 -9.44
CA ALA A 113 15.29 -1.09 -9.30
C ALA A 113 15.61 -1.45 -7.84
N ALA A 114 15.19 -0.63 -6.88
CA ALA A 114 15.46 -0.81 -5.45
C ALA A 114 14.35 -1.57 -4.71
N ALA A 115 13.08 -1.35 -5.09
CA ALA A 115 11.91 -1.97 -4.45
C ALA A 115 10.72 -2.02 -5.44
N PRO A 116 9.76 -2.97 -5.27
CA PRO A 116 8.55 -2.99 -6.08
C PRO A 116 7.73 -1.70 -5.91
N VAL A 117 7.25 -1.15 -7.02
CA VAL A 117 6.40 0.05 -7.05
C VAL A 117 4.98 -0.36 -7.44
N PHE A 118 4.03 -0.12 -6.55
CA PHE A 118 2.61 -0.41 -6.71
C PHE A 118 1.88 0.90 -7.00
N ILE A 119 1.26 1.01 -8.17
CA ILE A 119 0.62 2.26 -8.60
C ILE A 119 -0.89 2.06 -8.65
N GLY A 120 -1.61 2.81 -7.82
CA GLY A 120 -3.05 3.01 -7.93
C GLY A 120 -3.39 4.07 -8.98
N LEU A 121 -4.66 4.12 -9.36
CA LEU A 121 -5.13 5.08 -10.36
C LEU A 121 -6.12 6.07 -9.74
N GLY A 122 -5.92 7.36 -10.02
CA GLY A 122 -6.78 8.46 -9.63
C GLY A 122 -7.57 9.03 -10.82
N ASN A 123 -8.22 10.17 -10.61
CA ASN A 123 -9.06 10.78 -11.65
C ASN A 123 -8.26 11.41 -12.80
N HIS A 124 -6.98 11.69 -12.61
CA HIS A 124 -6.10 12.19 -13.67
C HIS A 124 -5.36 11.07 -14.42
N ASP A 125 -5.73 9.82 -14.17
CA ASP A 125 -5.14 8.66 -14.84
C ASP A 125 -6.04 8.10 -15.95
N ASP A 126 -5.43 7.37 -16.90
CA ASP A 126 -6.10 6.58 -17.93
C ASP A 126 -5.61 5.13 -17.91
N ARG A 127 -6.51 4.17 -17.70
CA ARG A 127 -6.15 2.74 -17.58
C ARG A 127 -5.48 2.18 -18.82
N ALA A 128 -5.90 2.63 -20.02
CA ALA A 128 -5.38 2.09 -21.26
C ALA A 128 -3.95 2.58 -21.53
N SER A 129 -3.71 3.87 -21.32
CA SER A 129 -2.38 4.48 -21.46
C SER A 129 -1.43 3.96 -20.38
N PHE A 130 -1.90 3.85 -19.11
CA PHE A 130 -1.14 3.27 -18.01
C PHE A 130 -0.63 1.86 -18.34
N ARG A 131 -1.53 0.96 -18.76
CA ARG A 131 -1.17 -0.44 -19.09
C ARG A 131 -0.20 -0.57 -20.26
N LYS A 132 -0.16 0.39 -21.18
CA LYS A 132 0.82 0.41 -22.27
C LYS A 132 2.25 0.69 -21.79
N VAL A 133 2.39 1.44 -20.70
CA VAL A 133 3.69 1.81 -20.14
C VAL A 133 4.13 0.86 -19.03
N PHE A 134 3.20 0.52 -18.13
CA PHE A 134 3.43 -0.39 -17.00
C PHE A 134 2.85 -1.78 -17.33
N THR A 135 3.56 -2.51 -18.19
CA THR A 135 3.11 -3.82 -18.73
C THR A 135 3.22 -4.97 -17.74
N SER A 136 4.04 -4.81 -16.71
CA SER A 136 4.27 -5.83 -15.67
C SER A 136 4.22 -5.14 -14.30
N PRO A 137 3.03 -4.74 -13.84
CA PRO A 137 2.89 -4.08 -12.55
C PRO A 137 3.29 -5.04 -11.41
N ALA A 138 3.85 -4.47 -10.34
CA ALA A 138 4.16 -5.21 -9.13
C ALA A 138 2.87 -5.67 -8.41
N GLY A 139 2.96 -6.75 -7.62
CA GLY A 139 1.84 -7.32 -6.87
C GLY A 139 0.95 -8.24 -7.70
N THR A 140 -0.12 -8.72 -7.08
CA THR A 140 -1.11 -9.59 -7.73
C THR A 140 -2.31 -8.76 -8.19
N LEU A 141 -2.58 -8.74 -9.49
CA LEU A 141 -3.78 -8.09 -10.02
C LEU A 141 -5.02 -8.94 -9.74
N ALA A 142 -6.05 -8.33 -9.14
CA ALA A 142 -7.35 -8.97 -9.02
C ALA A 142 -8.05 -9.00 -10.39
N ALA A 143 -8.66 -10.14 -10.71
CA ALA A 143 -9.39 -10.33 -11.97
C ALA A 143 -10.77 -9.63 -11.92
N ILE A 144 -10.77 -8.31 -12.05
CA ILE A 144 -11.98 -7.47 -12.05
C ILE A 144 -12.05 -6.74 -13.39
N ASP A 145 -13.12 -6.99 -14.15
CA ASP A 145 -13.29 -6.37 -15.46
C ASP A 145 -13.26 -4.83 -15.37
N GLY A 146 -12.47 -4.22 -16.25
CA GLY A 146 -12.33 -2.78 -16.38
C GLY A 146 -11.64 -2.07 -15.20
N LYS A 147 -11.07 -2.80 -14.21
CA LYS A 147 -10.40 -2.24 -13.04
C LYS A 147 -8.92 -2.60 -12.96
N HIS A 148 -8.17 -1.81 -12.21
CA HIS A 148 -6.77 -2.03 -11.87
C HIS A 148 -6.63 -2.13 -10.34
N VAL A 149 -6.91 -3.30 -9.80
CA VAL A 149 -6.84 -3.56 -8.36
C VAL A 149 -5.64 -4.43 -8.06
N THR A 150 -4.78 -4.00 -7.16
CA THR A 150 -3.55 -4.73 -6.79
C THR A 150 -3.66 -5.23 -5.35
N VAL A 151 -3.31 -6.51 -5.13
CA VAL A 151 -3.16 -7.13 -3.81
C VAL A 151 -1.67 -7.32 -3.53
N ILE A 152 -1.22 -6.84 -2.36
CA ILE A 152 0.15 -6.94 -1.89
C ILE A 152 0.12 -7.80 -0.63
N GLU A 153 0.82 -8.92 -0.68
CA GLU A 153 0.89 -9.89 0.42
C GLU A 153 2.16 -9.66 1.24
N HIS A 154 1.98 -9.48 2.55
CA HIS A 154 3.07 -9.48 3.52
C HIS A 154 2.61 -10.27 4.77
N PRO A 155 3.50 -10.98 5.48
CA PRO A 155 3.10 -11.77 6.66
C PRO A 155 2.38 -10.99 7.76
N GLY A 156 2.74 -9.72 8.00
CA GLY A 156 2.18 -8.89 9.06
C GLY A 156 0.92 -8.12 8.66
N VAL A 157 0.71 -7.84 7.36
CA VAL A 157 -0.41 -7.04 6.87
C VAL A 157 -0.67 -7.33 5.40
N ARG A 158 -1.92 -7.30 4.99
CA ARG A 158 -2.31 -7.33 3.57
C ARG A 158 -2.68 -5.92 3.12
N VAL A 159 -2.21 -5.52 1.96
CA VAL A 159 -2.54 -4.23 1.35
C VAL A 159 -3.32 -4.47 0.07
N VAL A 160 -4.41 -3.73 -0.12
CA VAL A 160 -5.19 -3.76 -1.36
C VAL A 160 -5.31 -2.35 -1.89
N VAL A 161 -4.77 -2.12 -3.08
CA VAL A 161 -4.89 -0.85 -3.81
C VAL A 161 -6.11 -0.94 -4.72
N LEU A 162 -7.16 -0.20 -4.37
CA LEU A 162 -8.43 -0.16 -5.08
C LEU A 162 -8.38 0.83 -6.24
N ASP A 163 -9.18 0.58 -7.25
CA ASP A 163 -9.31 1.44 -8.41
C ASP A 163 -10.63 2.23 -8.36
N SER A 164 -10.53 3.51 -8.01
CA SER A 164 -11.66 4.44 -7.95
C SER A 164 -11.78 5.36 -9.16
N LEU A 165 -10.90 5.25 -10.15
CA LEU A 165 -11.01 6.00 -11.41
C LEU A 165 -12.37 5.74 -12.07
N LEU A 166 -13.15 6.81 -12.32
CA LEU A 166 -14.40 6.74 -13.07
C LEU A 166 -14.13 6.91 -14.56
N TYR A 167 -13.67 8.08 -14.96
CA TYR A 167 -13.17 8.42 -16.28
C TYR A 167 -11.99 9.39 -16.15
N PRO A 168 -11.02 9.38 -17.07
CA PRO A 168 -9.93 10.35 -17.07
C PRO A 168 -10.43 11.78 -16.95
N ASN A 169 -9.79 12.57 -16.11
CA ASN A 169 -10.09 13.97 -15.82
C ASN A 169 -11.54 14.24 -15.34
N ARG A 170 -12.19 13.23 -14.76
CA ARG A 170 -13.46 13.37 -14.06
C ARG A 170 -13.21 13.35 -12.56
N VAL A 171 -13.41 14.48 -11.89
CA VAL A 171 -13.03 14.67 -10.49
C VAL A 171 -13.58 13.60 -9.55
N ALA A 172 -14.86 13.21 -9.71
CA ALA A 172 -15.50 12.19 -8.87
C ALA A 172 -14.98 10.77 -9.14
N GLY A 173 -14.88 9.97 -8.08
CA GLY A 173 -14.49 8.57 -8.11
C GLY A 173 -15.64 7.58 -8.02
N LEU A 174 -15.41 6.34 -8.49
CA LEU A 174 -16.37 5.25 -8.37
C LEU A 174 -15.66 3.89 -8.33
N LEU A 175 -15.87 3.10 -7.26
CA LEU A 175 -15.46 1.69 -7.25
C LEU A 175 -16.25 0.88 -8.28
N GLY A 176 -17.54 1.14 -8.37
CA GLY A 176 -18.44 0.45 -9.28
C GLY A 176 -18.89 -0.93 -8.80
N LYS A 177 -19.88 -1.50 -9.48
CA LYS A 177 -20.54 -2.74 -9.07
C LYS A 177 -19.60 -3.94 -9.04
N ALA A 178 -18.75 -4.10 -10.06
CA ALA A 178 -17.87 -5.26 -10.20
C ALA A 178 -16.85 -5.32 -9.05
N GLN A 179 -16.17 -4.19 -8.74
CA GLN A 179 -15.20 -4.14 -7.66
C GLN A 179 -15.85 -4.30 -6.29
N ARG A 180 -17.03 -3.71 -6.05
CA ARG A 180 -17.77 -3.94 -4.80
C ARG A 180 -18.20 -5.39 -4.62
N ALA A 181 -18.65 -6.06 -5.69
CA ALA A 181 -18.97 -7.50 -5.63
C ALA A 181 -17.73 -8.34 -5.31
N TRP A 182 -16.59 -8.02 -5.92
CA TRP A 182 -15.32 -8.66 -5.61
C TRP A 182 -14.93 -8.45 -4.13
N LEU A 183 -15.02 -7.22 -3.60
CA LEU A 183 -14.78 -6.95 -2.18
C LEU A 183 -15.67 -7.81 -1.28
N THR A 184 -16.98 -7.85 -1.56
CA THR A 184 -17.95 -8.64 -0.77
C THR A 184 -17.58 -10.13 -0.73
N SER A 185 -17.14 -10.69 -1.86
CA SER A 185 -16.77 -12.11 -1.93
C SER A 185 -15.39 -12.42 -1.38
N SER A 186 -14.43 -11.48 -1.50
CA SER A 186 -13.03 -11.74 -1.14
C SER A 186 -12.74 -11.45 0.33
N LEU A 187 -13.36 -10.43 0.94
CA LEU A 187 -13.05 -10.02 2.33
C LEU A 187 -13.17 -11.16 3.35
N PRO A 188 -14.17 -12.07 3.30
CA PRO A 188 -14.21 -13.20 4.22
C PRO A 188 -13.00 -14.13 4.13
N THR A 189 -12.41 -14.27 2.94
CA THR A 189 -11.25 -15.17 2.70
C THR A 189 -9.90 -14.49 3.02
N LEU A 190 -9.89 -13.18 3.24
CA LEU A 190 -8.70 -12.39 3.53
C LEU A 190 -8.52 -12.07 5.02
N ALA A 191 -9.24 -12.77 5.90
CA ALA A 191 -9.38 -12.45 7.33
C ALA A 191 -8.25 -12.98 8.23
N ASP A 192 -7.21 -13.57 7.68
CA ASP A 192 -6.11 -14.21 8.40
C ASP A 192 -5.10 -13.22 9.04
N ARG A 193 -5.15 -11.96 8.62
CA ARG A 193 -4.26 -10.88 9.11
C ARG A 193 -4.90 -9.50 8.92
N PRO A 194 -4.36 -8.42 9.53
CA PRO A 194 -4.79 -7.06 9.26
C PRO A 194 -4.76 -6.74 7.76
N LEU A 195 -5.78 -6.05 7.29
CA LEU A 195 -5.91 -5.59 5.92
C LEU A 195 -6.07 -4.07 5.91
N VAL A 196 -5.34 -3.39 5.03
CA VAL A 196 -5.49 -1.96 4.77
C VAL A 196 -5.78 -1.72 3.30
N PHE A 197 -6.63 -0.73 3.03
CA PHE A 197 -6.93 -0.29 1.68
C PHE A 197 -6.17 0.97 1.33
N PHE A 198 -5.82 1.09 0.05
CA PHE A 198 -5.50 2.35 -0.62
C PHE A 198 -6.57 2.60 -1.67
N VAL A 199 -7.13 3.80 -1.70
CA VAL A 199 -8.08 4.25 -2.71
C VAL A 199 -7.82 5.72 -2.97
N HIS A 200 -7.75 6.14 -4.23
CA HIS A 200 -7.30 7.51 -4.49
C HIS A 200 -8.26 8.57 -3.96
N HIS A 201 -9.57 8.49 -4.28
CA HIS A 201 -10.53 9.55 -3.99
C HIS A 201 -10.85 9.69 -2.50
N THR A 202 -11.06 10.93 -2.09
CA THR A 202 -11.54 11.32 -0.76
C THR A 202 -12.83 10.57 -0.39
N LEU A 203 -12.99 10.25 0.89
CA LEU A 203 -14.08 9.42 1.41
C LEU A 203 -15.21 10.25 2.04
N GLY A 204 -15.43 11.46 1.53
CA GLY A 204 -16.45 12.39 1.99
C GLY A 204 -17.77 12.29 1.24
N GLU A 205 -18.53 13.38 1.26
CA GLU A 205 -19.85 13.52 0.63
C GLU A 205 -19.84 14.58 -0.50
N GLY A 206 -18.67 15.10 -0.86
CA GLY A 206 -18.53 16.09 -1.93
C GLY A 206 -18.75 15.51 -3.32
N ASP A 207 -19.19 16.33 -4.26
CA ASP A 207 -19.42 15.92 -5.67
C ASP A 207 -18.15 15.40 -6.36
N GLY A 208 -16.97 15.75 -5.85
CA GLY A 208 -15.67 15.28 -6.34
C GLY A 208 -15.14 14.03 -5.63
N ASP A 209 -15.79 13.57 -4.57
CA ASP A 209 -15.33 12.46 -3.75
C ASP A 209 -15.66 11.08 -4.35
N LEU A 210 -15.42 10.01 -3.60
CA LEU A 210 -15.80 8.65 -3.95
C LEU A 210 -17.32 8.48 -3.86
N LEU A 211 -18.02 8.52 -4.98
CA LEU A 211 -19.50 8.50 -5.05
C LEU A 211 -20.17 7.28 -4.38
N ASP A 212 -19.44 6.20 -4.23
CA ASP A 212 -19.94 5.00 -3.54
C ASP A 212 -19.19 4.68 -2.24
N ALA A 213 -18.68 5.73 -1.56
CA ALA A 213 -17.99 5.61 -0.28
C ALA A 213 -18.84 4.92 0.80
N ASP A 214 -20.11 5.28 0.95
CA ASP A 214 -21.00 4.65 1.94
C ASP A 214 -21.23 3.16 1.66
N ARG A 215 -21.24 2.77 0.37
CA ARG A 215 -21.31 1.34 0.00
C ARG A 215 -20.02 0.62 0.33
N LEU A 216 -18.86 1.27 0.17
CA LEU A 216 -17.57 0.73 0.64
C LEU A 216 -17.60 0.52 2.15
N PHE A 217 -17.98 1.54 2.94
CA PHE A 217 -18.09 1.42 4.40
C PHE A 217 -19.07 0.33 4.82
N THR A 218 -20.22 0.21 4.14
CA THR A 218 -21.20 -0.87 4.40
C THR A 218 -20.59 -2.26 4.18
N ILE A 219 -19.78 -2.44 3.12
CA ILE A 219 -19.11 -3.71 2.82
C ILE A 219 -18.03 -4.01 3.85
N VAL A 220 -17.20 -3.03 4.24
CA VAL A 220 -16.03 -3.29 5.10
C VAL A 220 -16.38 -3.34 6.60
N ARG A 221 -17.48 -2.72 7.04
CA ARG A 221 -17.90 -2.64 8.44
C ARG A 221 -17.98 -4.00 9.16
N PRO A 222 -18.50 -5.09 8.58
CA PRO A 222 -18.56 -6.40 9.23
C PRO A 222 -17.18 -7.05 9.42
N HIS A 223 -16.15 -6.61 8.67
CA HIS A 223 -14.84 -7.26 8.58
C HIS A 223 -13.81 -6.60 9.50
N ARG A 224 -13.69 -7.11 10.75
CA ARG A 224 -12.80 -6.51 11.78
C ARG A 224 -11.31 -6.54 11.43
N HIS A 225 -10.87 -7.38 10.49
CA HIS A 225 -9.50 -7.41 9.99
C HIS A 225 -9.18 -6.23 9.07
N VAL A 226 -10.18 -5.54 8.51
CA VAL A 226 -9.97 -4.27 7.81
C VAL A 226 -9.72 -3.18 8.85
N LYS A 227 -8.55 -2.54 8.79
CA LYS A 227 -8.04 -1.64 9.83
C LYS A 227 -7.98 -0.18 9.41
N ALA A 228 -7.60 0.08 8.17
CA ALA A 228 -7.40 1.43 7.69
C ALA A 228 -7.73 1.58 6.20
N ILE A 229 -8.04 2.80 5.80
CA ILE A 229 -8.13 3.24 4.40
C ILE A 229 -7.22 4.45 4.24
N PHE A 230 -6.23 4.33 3.36
CA PHE A 230 -5.36 5.40 2.92
C PHE A 230 -5.91 5.99 1.63
N TYR A 231 -5.91 7.31 1.50
CA TYR A 231 -6.43 8.00 0.31
C TYR A 231 -5.66 9.30 0.03
N GLY A 232 -5.89 9.92 -1.12
CA GLY A 232 -5.27 11.17 -1.55
C GLY A 232 -6.32 12.16 -2.09
N HIS A 233 -6.12 12.65 -3.32
CA HIS A 233 -7.05 13.46 -4.10
C HIS A 233 -7.26 14.89 -3.58
N SER A 234 -7.47 15.09 -2.29
CA SER A 234 -7.67 16.40 -1.67
C SER A 234 -6.38 17.19 -1.47
N HIS A 235 -5.20 16.54 -1.64
CA HIS A 235 -3.87 17.09 -1.38
C HIS A 235 -3.69 17.58 0.07
N VAL A 236 -4.33 16.92 1.03
CA VAL A 236 -4.30 17.24 2.46
C VAL A 236 -3.61 16.13 3.22
N TRP A 237 -2.74 16.47 4.17
CA TRP A 237 -2.21 15.51 5.13
C TRP A 237 -3.09 15.51 6.38
N GLU A 238 -3.84 14.42 6.60
CA GLU A 238 -4.77 14.33 7.72
C GLU A 238 -4.95 12.89 8.20
N LEU A 239 -5.08 12.73 9.52
CA LEU A 239 -5.41 11.48 10.19
C LEU A 239 -6.79 11.61 10.81
N GLY A 240 -7.66 10.68 10.48
CA GLY A 240 -9.04 10.66 10.96
C GLY A 240 -9.50 9.25 11.26
N GLU A 241 -10.76 9.13 11.68
CA GLU A 241 -11.39 7.87 12.03
C GLU A 241 -12.87 7.89 11.64
N ARG A 242 -13.36 6.76 11.14
CA ARG A 242 -14.79 6.53 10.95
C ARG A 242 -15.15 5.13 11.44
N ASP A 243 -16.10 5.05 12.39
CA ASP A 243 -16.43 3.82 13.11
C ASP A 243 -15.17 3.29 13.84
N ARG A 244 -14.54 2.23 13.36
CA ARG A 244 -13.28 1.66 13.86
C ARG A 244 -12.18 1.64 12.80
N LEU A 245 -12.40 2.29 11.68
CA LEU A 245 -11.43 2.37 10.58
C LEU A 245 -10.61 3.63 10.71
N GLN A 246 -9.30 3.47 10.67
CA GLN A 246 -8.40 4.61 10.55
C GLN A 246 -8.46 5.14 9.11
N LEU A 247 -8.65 6.44 8.96
CA LEU A 247 -8.70 7.12 7.67
C LEU A 247 -7.48 8.04 7.55
N ILE A 248 -6.59 7.72 6.60
CA ILE A 248 -5.33 8.43 6.43
C ILE A 248 -5.31 9.10 5.06
N ASN A 249 -5.42 10.43 5.06
CA ASN A 249 -5.28 11.23 3.86
C ASN A 249 -3.81 11.53 3.62
N LEU A 250 -3.28 11.11 2.48
CA LEU A 250 -1.86 11.24 2.14
C LEU A 250 -1.56 12.63 1.57
N PRO A 251 -0.38 13.20 1.88
CA PRO A 251 0.04 14.45 1.28
C PRO A 251 0.27 14.26 -0.22
N ALA A 252 -0.03 15.28 -1.00
CA ALA A 252 0.34 15.28 -2.42
C ALA A 252 1.85 15.46 -2.60
N LEU A 253 2.37 14.91 -3.69
CA LEU A 253 3.75 15.14 -4.08
C LEU A 253 3.86 16.25 -5.15
N GLY A 254 2.89 16.36 -6.04
CA GLY A 254 2.93 17.30 -7.16
C GLY A 254 2.81 18.75 -6.73
N TYR A 255 1.73 19.08 -6.06
CA TYR A 255 1.40 20.43 -5.59
C TYR A 255 0.32 20.37 -4.51
N ASN A 256 0.12 21.45 -3.75
CA ASN A 256 -0.98 21.59 -2.78
C ASN A 256 -2.04 22.59 -3.28
N PHE A 257 -3.21 22.58 -2.62
CA PHE A 257 -4.28 23.54 -2.86
C PHE A 257 -4.29 24.66 -1.81
N ARG A 258 -3.69 24.42 -0.64
CA ARG A 258 -3.65 25.34 0.50
C ARG A 258 -2.22 25.43 1.04
N ASP A 259 -1.81 26.63 1.45
CA ASP A 259 -0.44 26.87 1.94
C ASP A 259 -0.09 26.09 3.21
N GLN A 260 -1.11 25.69 4.00
CA GLN A 260 -0.91 24.87 5.21
C GLN A 260 -0.64 23.40 4.94
N ASP A 261 -0.84 22.91 3.71
CA ASP A 261 -0.63 21.50 3.39
C ASP A 261 0.81 21.23 2.95
N PRO A 262 1.42 20.11 3.42
CA PRO A 262 2.75 19.71 2.99
C PRO A 262 2.74 19.14 1.57
N ILE A 263 3.89 19.25 0.90
CA ILE A 263 4.23 18.48 -0.30
C ILE A 263 5.28 17.46 0.11
N GLY A 264 5.03 16.17 -0.14
CA GLY A 264 5.96 15.15 0.29
C GLY A 264 5.47 13.72 0.17
N TRP A 265 6.05 12.86 0.99
CA TRP A 265 5.74 11.44 1.07
C TRP A 265 5.70 10.97 2.53
N VAL A 266 5.22 9.76 2.77
CA VAL A 266 5.12 9.19 4.12
C VAL A 266 5.96 7.91 4.19
N ASP A 267 6.88 7.86 5.15
CA ASP A 267 7.63 6.66 5.55
C ASP A 267 6.74 5.87 6.51
N ALA A 268 6.21 4.72 6.08
CA ALA A 268 5.19 3.97 6.80
C ALA A 268 5.70 2.60 7.23
N ARG A 269 5.59 2.30 8.54
CA ARG A 269 5.98 1.03 9.13
C ARG A 269 4.76 0.33 9.71
N PHE A 270 4.24 -0.63 8.95
CA PHE A 270 3.06 -1.41 9.32
C PHE A 270 3.43 -2.56 10.24
N ARG A 271 2.63 -2.74 11.28
CA ARG A 271 2.70 -3.85 12.23
C ARG A 271 1.33 -4.51 12.35
N SER A 272 1.27 -5.66 13.00
CA SER A 272 0.00 -6.37 13.24
C SER A 272 -1.00 -5.57 14.08
N ASP A 273 -0.52 -4.62 14.90
CA ASP A 273 -1.33 -3.81 15.83
C ASP A 273 -1.46 -2.33 15.44
N GLY A 274 -0.82 -1.88 14.35
CA GLY A 274 -0.85 -0.48 13.96
C GLY A 274 0.11 -0.11 12.83
N VAL A 275 0.30 1.19 12.62
CA VAL A 275 1.26 1.75 11.69
C VAL A 275 1.93 3.00 12.28
N SER A 276 3.23 3.15 12.12
CA SER A 276 3.95 4.39 12.35
C SER A 276 4.14 5.12 11.03
N LEU A 277 3.70 6.38 10.97
CA LEU A 277 3.70 7.22 9.78
C LEU A 277 4.62 8.41 10.00
N THR A 278 5.75 8.49 9.30
CA THR A 278 6.65 9.64 9.38
C THR A 278 6.49 10.51 8.14
N LEU A 279 6.01 11.74 8.31
CA LEU A 279 5.90 12.70 7.22
C LEU A 279 7.29 13.14 6.75
N ARG A 280 7.51 13.16 5.45
CA ARG A 280 8.73 13.63 4.77
C ARG A 280 8.36 14.73 3.79
N ALA A 281 8.34 15.96 4.27
CA ALA A 281 7.95 17.11 3.46
C ALA A 281 9.15 17.69 2.68
N VAL A 282 8.99 17.81 1.35
CA VAL A 282 9.98 18.43 0.45
C VAL A 282 9.58 19.81 -0.02
N GLY A 283 8.32 20.22 0.25
CA GLY A 283 7.76 21.53 -0.11
C GLY A 283 6.48 21.82 0.66
N GLY A 284 5.81 22.93 0.34
CA GLY A 284 4.63 23.40 1.06
C GLY A 284 4.91 23.68 2.53
N ASN A 285 3.95 23.37 3.41
CA ASN A 285 4.16 23.50 4.86
C ASN A 285 5.03 22.34 5.38
N ARG A 286 6.17 22.69 5.97
CA ARG A 286 7.15 21.74 6.51
C ARG A 286 7.17 21.65 8.03
N THR A 287 6.18 22.19 8.72
CA THR A 287 6.14 22.22 10.19
C THR A 287 6.21 20.83 10.82
N ASP A 288 5.61 19.82 10.17
CA ASP A 288 5.60 18.43 10.64
C ASP A 288 6.60 17.52 9.90
N ASP A 289 7.55 18.08 9.16
CA ASP A 289 8.60 17.31 8.47
C ASP A 289 9.43 16.51 9.49
N GLY A 290 9.54 15.22 9.28
CA GLY A 290 10.24 14.29 10.17
C GLY A 290 9.42 13.84 11.39
N LYS A 291 8.21 14.36 11.60
CA LYS A 291 7.35 13.95 12.71
C LYS A 291 6.71 12.59 12.42
N THR A 292 6.70 11.73 13.44
CA THR A 292 6.09 10.40 13.39
C THR A 292 4.76 10.41 14.14
N PHE A 293 3.75 9.80 13.52
CA PHE A 293 2.40 9.61 14.04
C PHE A 293 2.15 8.10 14.19
N ASP A 294 1.94 7.65 15.42
CA ASP A 294 1.62 6.25 15.70
C ASP A 294 0.11 6.05 15.70
N VAL A 295 -0.37 5.21 14.78
CA VAL A 295 -1.79 4.86 14.61
C VAL A 295 -1.98 3.40 15.03
N ARG A 296 -2.80 3.16 16.07
CA ARG A 296 -3.15 1.82 16.53
C ARG A 296 -4.44 1.33 15.85
N TRP A 297 -4.48 0.03 15.55
CA TRP A 297 -5.70 -0.58 15.03
C TRP A 297 -6.74 -0.73 16.14
N ILE A 298 -7.99 -0.39 15.80
CA ILE A 298 -9.16 -0.51 16.68
C ILE A 298 -9.86 -1.83 16.46
#